data_ea841a863d59a98f36a0af09b2cf8dfc
#
_entry.id   ea841a863d59a98f36a0af09b2cf8dfc
#
_cell.length_a   1.000
_cell.length_b   1.000
_cell.length_c   1.000
_cell.angle_alpha   90.00
_cell.angle_beta   90.00
_cell.angle_gamma   90.00
#
_symmetry.space_group_name_H-M   'P 1'
#
loop_
_entity.id
_entity.type
_entity.pdbx_description
1 polymer ?
#
loop_
_entity_poly.entity_id
_entity_poly.type
_entity_poly.pdbx_seq_one_letter_code
_entity_poly.pdbx_strand_id
1 'polypeptide(L)'
;MHLASLFAQRVDASLRFAFPDAPSPALVEETLRLAGLLHDVGHGPFGHFFDQEVLSAWGIDHEVIGRRLVAGELADVICSLRASPSARFEPGEQIDPMWVAWVMADTDIEGYRPPPWLRALKPILCGPATVDNLDYVPRDAYMCGISLGAIDVRRIIHYTFVSGDTIVLHAHATGALEMFLASRLYMYLQVYHHRAGRRFDLSMREIFRETVVELLPGNPLDHAGEYMRLNDWSLFDAVQRWEDEPPGSKRRRLAEQWARIIARDLPWYLAYETIPRRDADLGDAQERITRAVAGSAGDVRIEVDIATARVAPHNPMTESGMVNIYDPLTGTVEHARTAELVSRLPQHNQVVRVFTDSPQMLRAVHDAAASVLQS
;
A
#
# COMPACT_ATOMS: atom_id res chain seq x y z
N MET A 1 12.60 7.65 -3.05
CA MET A 1 14.02 8.09 -3.11
C MET A 1 14.25 9.53 -2.67
N HIS A 2 13.71 10.58 -3.34
CA HIS A 2 14.00 11.98 -3.03
C HIS A 2 13.66 12.37 -1.59
N LEU A 3 12.47 12.04 -1.13
CA LEU A 3 12.06 12.32 0.27
C LEU A 3 12.95 11.57 1.27
N ALA A 4 13.38 10.35 0.96
CA ALA A 4 14.31 9.59 1.80
C ALA A 4 15.66 10.32 1.95
N SER A 5 16.19 10.92 0.87
CA SER A 5 17.36 11.82 0.93
C SER A 5 17.12 12.98 1.89
N LEU A 6 16.00 13.69 1.76
CA LEU A 6 15.68 14.84 2.61
C LEU A 6 15.56 14.45 4.09
N PHE A 7 14.96 13.31 4.39
CA PHE A 7 14.91 12.79 5.76
C PHE A 7 16.30 12.43 6.27
N ALA A 8 17.10 11.68 5.51
CA ALA A 8 18.45 11.30 5.88
C ALA A 8 19.31 12.51 6.23
N GLN A 9 19.33 13.52 5.36
CA GLN A 9 20.05 14.78 5.57
C GLN A 9 19.54 15.54 6.80
N ARG A 10 18.23 15.56 7.00
CA ARG A 10 17.62 16.28 8.14
C ARG A 10 17.96 15.64 9.48
N VAL A 11 17.95 14.32 9.57
CA VAL A 11 18.16 13.61 10.84
C VAL A 11 19.64 13.34 11.14
N ASP A 12 20.57 13.55 10.22
CA ASP A 12 21.97 13.14 10.33
C ASP A 12 22.63 13.61 11.63
N ALA A 13 22.55 14.89 11.97
CA ALA A 13 23.19 15.43 13.18
C ALA A 13 22.64 14.76 14.47
N SER A 14 21.35 14.56 14.56
CA SER A 14 20.71 13.91 15.72
C SER A 14 20.97 12.40 15.74
N LEU A 15 21.04 11.76 14.56
CA LEU A 15 21.41 10.36 14.44
C LEU A 15 22.83 10.11 14.96
N ARG A 16 23.80 10.94 14.56
CA ARG A 16 25.21 10.81 15.03
C ARG A 16 25.37 11.11 16.49
N PHE A 17 24.55 12.01 17.01
CA PHE A 17 24.53 12.26 18.46
C PHE A 17 24.05 11.04 19.23
N ALA A 18 22.99 10.37 18.74
CA ALA A 18 22.42 9.16 19.37
C ALA A 18 23.26 7.89 19.09
N PHE A 19 23.85 7.80 17.93
CA PHE A 19 24.62 6.64 17.44
C PHE A 19 25.96 7.11 16.84
N PRO A 20 26.99 7.34 17.66
CA PRO A 20 28.30 7.81 17.18
C PRO A 20 28.96 6.85 16.17
N ASP A 21 28.64 5.56 16.24
CA ASP A 21 29.15 4.51 15.35
C ASP A 21 28.33 4.33 14.06
N ALA A 22 27.34 5.20 13.79
CA ALA A 22 26.58 5.15 12.53
C ALA A 22 27.52 5.37 11.32
N PRO A 23 27.28 4.72 10.18
CA PRO A 23 28.08 4.89 8.96
C PRO A 23 28.06 6.35 8.45
N SER A 24 28.86 6.65 7.42
CA SER A 24 28.90 7.98 6.83
C SER A 24 27.52 8.50 6.45
N PRO A 25 27.28 9.83 6.44
CA PRO A 25 26.00 10.41 6.00
C PRO A 25 25.59 9.93 4.62
N ALA A 26 26.56 9.78 3.73
CA ALA A 26 26.32 9.33 2.36
C ALA A 26 25.80 7.89 2.32
N LEU A 27 26.35 6.99 3.14
CA LEU A 27 25.92 5.59 3.17
C LEU A 27 24.51 5.47 3.80
N VAL A 28 24.25 6.18 4.89
CA VAL A 28 22.90 6.23 5.51
C VAL A 28 21.88 6.77 4.51
N GLU A 29 22.20 7.88 3.83
CA GLU A 29 21.32 8.46 2.82
C GLU A 29 21.01 7.44 1.71
N GLU A 30 22.02 6.79 1.12
CA GLU A 30 21.79 5.88 0.00
C GLU A 30 21.04 4.61 0.44
N THR A 31 21.29 4.11 1.66
CA THR A 31 20.52 2.99 2.23
C THR A 31 19.01 3.31 2.28
N LEU A 32 18.63 4.49 2.81
CA LEU A 32 17.23 4.90 2.87
C LEU A 32 16.65 5.19 1.48
N ARG A 33 17.46 5.72 0.56
CA ARG A 33 17.06 5.97 -0.83
C ARG A 33 16.75 4.68 -1.57
N LEU A 34 17.61 3.67 -1.41
CA LEU A 34 17.37 2.33 -1.97
C LEU A 34 16.12 1.69 -1.37
N ALA A 35 15.95 1.76 -0.06
CA ALA A 35 14.74 1.26 0.57
C ALA A 35 13.48 1.94 0.03
N GLY A 36 13.49 3.26 -0.10
CA GLY A 36 12.37 4.01 -0.71
C GLY A 36 12.21 3.81 -2.23
N LEU A 37 13.22 3.28 -2.94
CA LEU A 37 13.09 2.89 -4.36
C LEU A 37 12.53 1.49 -4.51
N LEU A 38 12.96 0.57 -3.65
CA LEU A 38 12.79 -0.87 -3.80
C LEU A 38 11.67 -1.45 -2.93
N HIS A 39 11.00 -0.62 -2.08
CA HIS A 39 9.99 -1.12 -1.15
C HIS A 39 8.87 -1.91 -1.86
N ASP A 40 8.52 -1.51 -3.08
CA ASP A 40 7.47 -2.10 -3.90
C ASP A 40 8.00 -3.04 -5.01
N VAL A 41 9.32 -3.35 -5.02
CA VAL A 41 9.93 -4.16 -6.09
C VAL A 41 9.37 -5.59 -6.17
N GLY A 42 8.75 -6.04 -5.10
CA GLY A 42 8.11 -7.36 -5.03
C GLY A 42 6.68 -7.42 -5.57
N HIS A 43 6.09 -6.31 -6.00
CA HIS A 43 4.75 -6.33 -6.59
C HIS A 43 4.72 -7.00 -7.96
N GLY A 44 3.71 -7.86 -8.16
CA GLY A 44 3.33 -8.34 -9.47
C GLY A 44 2.37 -7.38 -10.19
N PRO A 45 1.83 -7.77 -11.37
CA PRO A 45 0.85 -6.97 -12.11
C PRO A 45 -0.33 -6.53 -11.24
N PHE A 46 -0.71 -5.25 -11.34
CA PHE A 46 -1.79 -4.62 -10.55
C PHE A 46 -1.52 -4.50 -9.04
N GLY A 47 -0.25 -4.59 -8.60
CA GLY A 47 0.16 -4.29 -7.23
C GLY A 47 -0.56 -5.13 -6.17
N HIS A 48 -1.18 -4.49 -5.18
CA HIS A 48 -1.88 -5.18 -4.08
C HIS A 48 -3.02 -6.11 -4.53
N PHE A 49 -3.58 -5.91 -5.72
CA PHE A 49 -4.56 -6.85 -6.27
C PHE A 49 -3.92 -8.21 -6.54
N PHE A 50 -2.66 -8.22 -7.02
CA PHE A 50 -1.89 -9.45 -7.19
C PHE A 50 -1.63 -10.16 -5.85
N ASP A 51 -1.31 -9.42 -4.81
CA ASP A 51 -1.11 -9.97 -3.46
C ASP A 51 -2.37 -10.71 -3.00
N GLN A 52 -3.52 -10.08 -3.14
CA GLN A 52 -4.81 -10.61 -2.69
C GLN A 52 -5.25 -11.84 -3.50
N GLU A 53 -5.15 -11.79 -4.81
CA GLU A 53 -5.73 -12.80 -5.68
C GLU A 53 -4.75 -13.96 -6.00
N VAL A 54 -3.43 -13.72 -5.87
CA VAL A 54 -2.41 -14.69 -6.27
C VAL A 54 -1.51 -15.07 -5.10
N LEU A 55 -0.78 -14.11 -4.49
CA LEU A 55 0.25 -14.40 -3.49
C LEU A 55 -0.33 -14.96 -2.19
N SER A 56 -1.53 -14.55 -1.81
CA SER A 56 -2.25 -15.07 -0.64
C SER A 56 -2.38 -16.60 -0.64
N ALA A 57 -2.42 -17.23 -1.82
CA ALA A 57 -2.50 -18.69 -1.95
C ALA A 57 -1.23 -19.41 -1.44
N TRP A 58 -0.09 -18.72 -1.40
CA TRP A 58 1.17 -19.22 -0.84
C TRP A 58 1.48 -18.65 0.55
N GLY A 59 0.58 -17.81 1.12
CA GLY A 59 0.80 -17.18 2.42
C GLY A 59 1.93 -16.14 2.42
N ILE A 60 2.23 -15.55 1.26
CA ILE A 60 3.25 -14.51 1.07
C ILE A 60 2.61 -13.24 0.50
N ASP A 61 3.37 -12.15 0.54
CA ASP A 61 3.03 -10.86 -0.04
C ASP A 61 4.22 -10.28 -0.82
N HIS A 62 4.03 -9.10 -1.40
CA HIS A 62 5.08 -8.39 -2.13
C HIS A 62 6.29 -8.04 -1.25
N GLU A 63 6.11 -7.79 0.07
CA GLU A 63 7.23 -7.50 0.97
C GLU A 63 8.18 -8.70 1.10
N VAL A 64 7.64 -9.92 1.23
CA VAL A 64 8.43 -11.15 1.27
C VAL A 64 9.24 -11.33 0.00
N ILE A 65 8.60 -11.14 -1.16
CA ILE A 65 9.27 -11.25 -2.47
C ILE A 65 10.30 -10.12 -2.62
N GLY A 66 9.95 -8.88 -2.31
CA GLY A 66 10.84 -7.73 -2.41
C GLY A 66 12.13 -7.92 -1.60
N ARG A 67 12.02 -8.39 -0.36
CA ARG A 67 13.18 -8.74 0.48
C ARG A 67 14.06 -9.82 -0.16
N ARG A 68 13.44 -10.85 -0.70
CA ARG A 68 14.16 -11.93 -1.39
C ARG A 68 14.94 -11.40 -2.59
N LEU A 69 14.32 -10.53 -3.39
CA LEU A 69 14.97 -9.92 -4.55
C LEU A 69 16.10 -8.97 -4.15
N VAL A 70 15.91 -8.14 -3.13
CA VAL A 70 16.92 -7.20 -2.62
C VAL A 70 18.12 -7.92 -2.01
N ALA A 71 17.87 -8.95 -1.22
CA ALA A 71 18.93 -9.73 -0.58
C ALA A 71 19.61 -10.73 -1.53
N GLY A 72 19.02 -11.05 -2.67
CA GLY A 72 19.48 -12.01 -3.66
C GLY A 72 19.86 -11.35 -4.99
N GLU A 73 18.92 -11.29 -5.91
CA GLU A 73 19.13 -10.89 -7.31
C GLU A 73 19.68 -9.46 -7.49
N LEU A 74 19.35 -8.54 -6.56
CA LEU A 74 19.82 -7.15 -6.59
C LEU A 74 21.05 -6.90 -5.70
N ALA A 75 21.48 -7.88 -4.92
CA ALA A 75 22.53 -7.72 -3.92
C ALA A 75 23.85 -7.19 -4.51
N ASP A 76 24.33 -7.76 -5.61
CA ASP A 76 25.58 -7.35 -6.25
C ASP A 76 25.54 -5.89 -6.74
N VAL A 77 24.40 -5.46 -7.29
CA VAL A 77 24.20 -4.08 -7.74
C VAL A 77 24.22 -3.13 -6.54
N ILE A 78 23.52 -3.46 -5.46
CA ILE A 78 23.49 -2.68 -4.22
C ILE A 78 24.90 -2.58 -3.63
N CYS A 79 25.60 -3.71 -3.52
CA CYS A 79 26.97 -3.78 -3.03
C CYS A 79 27.97 -3.00 -3.91
N SER A 80 27.66 -2.74 -5.17
CA SER A 80 28.55 -2.01 -6.08
C SER A 80 28.49 -0.47 -5.91
N LEU A 81 27.48 0.06 -5.25
CA LEU A 81 27.32 1.49 -5.04
C LEU A 81 28.41 2.08 -4.14
N ARG A 82 28.84 3.30 -4.41
CA ARG A 82 29.93 3.98 -3.70
C ARG A 82 29.64 5.44 -3.36
N ALA A 83 28.43 5.91 -3.61
CA ALA A 83 28.05 7.29 -3.39
C ALA A 83 26.54 7.45 -3.23
N SER A 84 26.12 8.45 -2.50
CA SER A 84 24.81 9.07 -2.56
C SER A 84 24.84 10.33 -3.42
N PRO A 85 23.71 11.01 -3.67
CA PRO A 85 23.71 12.33 -4.30
C PRO A 85 24.51 13.39 -3.54
N SER A 86 24.64 13.25 -2.22
CA SER A 86 25.31 14.24 -1.37
C SER A 86 26.82 14.06 -1.32
N ALA A 87 27.32 12.82 -1.32
CA ALA A 87 28.76 12.55 -1.19
C ALA A 87 29.12 11.09 -1.56
N ARG A 88 30.42 10.82 -1.65
CA ARG A 88 30.95 9.45 -1.70
C ARG A 88 30.95 8.82 -0.32
N PHE A 89 30.87 7.48 -0.28
CA PHE A 89 31.04 6.71 0.95
C PHE A 89 32.49 6.83 1.43
N GLU A 90 32.68 6.65 2.72
CA GLU A 90 34.02 6.56 3.30
C GLU A 90 34.77 5.31 2.81
N PRO A 91 36.12 5.32 2.81
CA PRO A 91 36.89 4.17 2.39
C PRO A 91 36.55 2.88 3.20
N GLY A 92 36.20 1.83 2.49
CA GLY A 92 35.83 0.56 3.10
C GLY A 92 34.34 0.41 3.40
N GLU A 93 33.55 1.46 3.28
CA GLU A 93 32.10 1.38 3.44
C GLU A 93 31.42 0.75 2.23
N GLN A 94 30.40 -0.05 2.53
CA GLN A 94 29.55 -0.72 1.56
C GLN A 94 28.15 -0.87 2.15
N ILE A 95 27.12 -0.73 1.31
CA ILE A 95 25.76 -1.01 1.74
C ILE A 95 25.57 -2.53 1.86
N ASP A 96 25.08 -2.95 3.01
CA ASP A 96 24.59 -4.31 3.19
C ASP A 96 23.18 -4.43 2.62
N PRO A 97 22.92 -5.29 1.61
CA PRO A 97 21.58 -5.50 1.06
C PRO A 97 20.53 -5.88 2.12
N MET A 98 20.96 -6.55 3.20
CA MET A 98 20.08 -6.88 4.32
C MET A 98 19.59 -5.67 5.09
N TRP A 99 20.34 -4.55 5.11
CA TRP A 99 19.86 -3.30 5.68
C TRP A 99 18.68 -2.75 4.88
N VAL A 100 18.81 -2.74 3.56
CA VAL A 100 17.75 -2.30 2.65
C VAL A 100 16.53 -3.21 2.77
N ALA A 101 16.73 -4.53 2.68
CA ALA A 101 15.68 -5.53 2.80
C ALA A 101 14.92 -5.46 4.14
N TRP A 102 15.60 -5.14 5.23
CA TRP A 102 14.97 -5.05 6.54
C TRP A 102 14.21 -3.74 6.75
N VAL A 103 14.78 -2.60 6.34
CA VAL A 103 14.18 -1.28 6.61
C VAL A 103 12.99 -0.96 5.71
N MET A 104 12.88 -1.59 4.55
CA MET A 104 11.82 -1.33 3.57
C MET A 104 10.48 -2.01 3.90
N ALA A 105 10.44 -2.94 4.85
CA ALA A 105 9.24 -3.71 5.14
C ALA A 105 8.96 -3.73 6.65
N ASP A 106 7.68 -3.83 6.99
CA ASP A 106 7.20 -3.67 8.37
C ASP A 106 7.59 -4.85 9.26
N THR A 107 7.53 -6.07 8.73
CA THR A 107 7.81 -7.29 9.50
C THR A 107 9.32 -7.48 9.69
N ASP A 108 9.71 -8.06 10.82
CA ASP A 108 11.10 -8.40 11.07
C ASP A 108 11.52 -9.64 10.26
N ILE A 109 12.84 -9.76 10.02
CA ILE A 109 13.43 -10.93 9.39
C ILE A 109 13.89 -11.87 10.51
N GLU A 110 13.38 -13.10 10.52
CA GLU A 110 13.71 -14.08 11.54
C GLU A 110 15.23 -14.30 11.64
N GLY A 111 15.76 -14.23 12.86
CA GLY A 111 17.18 -14.38 13.12
C GLY A 111 18.08 -13.21 12.74
N TYR A 112 17.55 -12.17 12.08
CA TYR A 112 18.32 -10.98 11.71
C TYR A 112 18.19 -9.88 12.77
N ARG A 113 19.34 -9.26 13.11
CA ARG A 113 19.40 -8.13 14.04
C ARG A 113 20.01 -6.92 13.34
N PRO A 114 19.20 -5.93 12.97
CA PRO A 114 19.69 -4.71 12.33
C PRO A 114 20.55 -3.88 13.30
N PRO A 115 21.48 -3.09 12.77
CA PRO A 115 22.23 -2.13 13.57
C PRO A 115 21.28 -1.14 14.28
N PRO A 116 21.62 -0.67 15.49
CA PRO A 116 20.74 0.24 16.26
C PRO A 116 20.37 1.52 15.50
N TRP A 117 21.30 2.13 14.78
CA TRP A 117 21.08 3.32 13.97
C TRP A 117 20.01 3.10 12.87
N LEU A 118 20.01 1.93 12.22
CA LEU A 118 19.06 1.59 11.18
C LEU A 118 17.67 1.36 11.75
N ARG A 119 17.60 0.72 12.92
CA ARG A 119 16.35 0.50 13.64
C ARG A 119 15.67 1.82 13.99
N ALA A 120 16.44 2.80 14.45
CA ALA A 120 15.92 4.13 14.75
C ALA A 120 15.30 4.83 13.52
N LEU A 121 15.78 4.52 12.32
CA LEU A 121 15.31 5.13 11.06
C LEU A 121 14.15 4.37 10.39
N LYS A 122 13.81 3.16 10.83
CA LYS A 122 12.74 2.35 10.25
C LYS A 122 11.41 3.10 10.12
N PRO A 123 10.98 3.95 11.08
CA PRO A 123 9.71 4.68 10.95
C PRO A 123 9.62 5.65 9.76
N ILE A 124 10.74 5.98 9.11
CA ILE A 124 10.76 6.77 7.86
C ILE A 124 10.14 5.96 6.69
N LEU A 125 10.29 4.64 6.72
CA LEU A 125 9.76 3.71 5.71
C LEU A 125 8.48 3.00 6.17
N CYS A 126 8.37 2.72 7.46
CA CYS A 126 7.33 1.87 8.05
C CYS A 126 6.66 2.57 9.24
N GLY A 127 6.12 3.75 9.04
CA GLY A 127 5.50 4.58 10.07
C GLY A 127 4.17 5.19 9.62
N PRO A 128 3.58 6.06 10.42
CA PRO A 128 2.31 6.70 10.09
C PRO A 128 2.40 7.74 8.96
N ALA A 129 3.60 8.26 8.68
CA ALA A 129 3.88 9.20 7.61
C ALA A 129 5.20 8.83 6.92
N THR A 130 5.16 7.78 6.12
CA THR A 130 6.32 7.24 5.41
C THR A 130 6.72 8.10 4.22
N VAL A 131 7.95 7.95 3.75
CA VAL A 131 8.41 8.60 2.51
C VAL A 131 7.55 8.21 1.30
N ASP A 132 7.00 7.01 1.30
CA ASP A 132 6.06 6.55 0.29
C ASP A 132 4.73 7.30 0.37
N ASN A 133 4.08 7.30 1.53
CA ASN A 133 2.80 8.00 1.71
C ASN A 133 2.90 9.50 1.42
N LEU A 134 3.99 10.13 1.87
CA LEU A 134 4.25 11.56 1.65
C LEU A 134 4.53 11.88 0.17
N ASP A 135 4.91 10.88 -0.64
CA ASP A 135 5.09 11.02 -2.08
C ASP A 135 3.79 10.81 -2.85
N TYR A 136 3.14 9.63 -2.68
CA TYR A 136 2.03 9.28 -3.54
C TYR A 136 0.77 10.11 -3.28
N VAL A 137 0.45 10.46 -2.02
CA VAL A 137 -0.79 11.18 -1.71
C VAL A 137 -0.89 12.52 -2.46
N PRO A 138 0.10 13.43 -2.40
CA PRO A 138 0.01 14.68 -3.17
C PRO A 138 0.19 14.47 -4.67
N ARG A 139 1.00 13.51 -5.11
CA ARG A 139 1.22 13.22 -6.53
C ARG A 139 -0.03 12.65 -7.18
N ASP A 140 -0.68 11.68 -6.56
CA ASP A 140 -1.91 11.08 -7.08
C ASP A 140 -3.07 12.06 -7.08
N ALA A 141 -3.17 12.92 -6.04
CA ALA A 141 -4.15 14.00 -6.02
C ALA A 141 -3.98 14.93 -7.23
N TYR A 142 -2.75 15.34 -7.51
CA TYR A 142 -2.43 16.16 -8.69
C TYR A 142 -2.81 15.44 -9.99
N MET A 143 -2.41 14.19 -10.15
CA MET A 143 -2.68 13.39 -11.36
C MET A 143 -4.15 13.08 -11.57
N CYS A 144 -4.93 12.93 -10.49
CA CYS A 144 -6.38 12.72 -10.54
C CYS A 144 -7.20 14.02 -10.60
N GLY A 145 -6.54 15.19 -10.57
CA GLY A 145 -7.21 16.48 -10.58
C GLY A 145 -7.99 16.81 -9.30
N ILE A 146 -7.56 16.24 -8.16
CA ILE A 146 -8.20 16.46 -6.86
C ILE A 146 -7.44 17.54 -6.09
N SER A 147 -8.17 18.56 -5.61
CA SER A 147 -7.59 19.63 -4.80
C SER A 147 -7.60 19.24 -3.32
N LEU A 148 -6.46 18.78 -2.80
CA LEU A 148 -6.27 18.47 -1.36
C LEU A 148 -5.84 19.67 -0.52
N GLY A 149 -5.63 20.84 -1.14
CA GLY A 149 -4.95 21.95 -0.49
C GLY A 149 -3.43 21.71 -0.34
N ALA A 150 -2.77 22.59 0.41
CA ALA A 150 -1.32 22.51 0.60
C ALA A 150 -0.96 21.49 1.68
N ILE A 151 -0.38 20.37 1.28
CA ILE A 151 0.23 19.40 2.20
C ILE A 151 1.68 19.82 2.43
N ASP A 152 2.02 20.21 3.66
CA ASP A 152 3.36 20.72 3.99
C ASP A 152 4.30 19.56 4.38
N VAL A 153 4.67 18.75 3.40
CA VAL A 153 5.65 17.65 3.57
C VAL A 153 7.00 18.17 4.08
N ARG A 154 7.42 19.36 3.60
CA ARG A 154 8.70 19.95 4.02
C ARG A 154 8.71 20.30 5.50
N ARG A 155 7.59 20.74 6.05
CA ARG A 155 7.45 21.00 7.49
C ARG A 155 7.57 19.73 8.32
N ILE A 156 6.93 18.63 7.89
CA ILE A 156 7.07 17.34 8.56
C ILE A 156 8.55 16.93 8.58
N ILE A 157 9.23 16.95 7.44
CA ILE A 157 10.66 16.60 7.36
C ILE A 157 11.50 17.53 8.23
N HIS A 158 11.30 18.85 8.14
CA HIS A 158 12.09 19.86 8.87
C HIS A 158 12.03 19.65 10.40
N TYR A 159 10.90 19.26 10.92
CA TYR A 159 10.67 19.05 12.34
C TYR A 159 10.88 17.62 12.82
N THR A 160 11.42 16.73 11.97
CA THR A 160 11.78 15.35 12.31
C THR A 160 13.24 15.27 12.74
N PHE A 161 13.51 14.50 13.80
CA PHE A 161 14.86 14.23 14.30
C PHE A 161 14.90 12.89 15.06
N VAL A 162 16.10 12.41 15.36
CA VAL A 162 16.31 11.21 16.19
C VAL A 162 16.44 11.63 17.64
N SER A 163 15.71 10.95 18.54
CA SER A 163 15.86 11.09 20.00
C SER A 163 15.78 9.70 20.63
N GLY A 164 16.79 9.36 21.45
CA GLY A 164 16.93 7.99 21.94
C GLY A 164 17.18 7.01 20.78
N ASP A 165 16.32 6.04 20.65
CA ASP A 165 16.43 4.94 19.67
C ASP A 165 15.40 5.02 18.53
N THR A 166 14.76 6.17 18.32
CA THR A 166 13.68 6.31 17.35
C THR A 166 13.60 7.70 16.72
N ILE A 167 12.81 7.80 15.67
CA ILE A 167 12.38 9.05 15.04
C ILE A 167 11.33 9.75 15.94
N VAL A 168 11.49 11.06 16.06
CA VAL A 168 10.61 11.93 16.83
C VAL A 168 10.18 13.12 15.97
N LEU A 169 8.92 13.50 16.05
CA LEU A 169 8.38 14.69 15.42
C LEU A 169 8.21 15.80 16.48
N HIS A 170 8.75 16.98 16.23
CA HIS A 170 8.55 18.14 17.09
C HIS A 170 7.07 18.59 17.06
N ALA A 171 6.50 18.97 18.21
CA ALA A 171 5.10 19.38 18.33
C ALA A 171 4.66 20.47 17.34
N HIS A 172 5.56 21.34 16.89
CA HIS A 172 5.26 22.37 15.89
C HIS A 172 4.87 21.81 14.49
N ALA A 173 5.06 20.52 14.25
CA ALA A 173 4.68 19.90 12.98
C ALA A 173 3.42 19.01 13.10
N THR A 174 2.82 18.88 14.27
CA THR A 174 1.60 18.05 14.45
C THR A 174 0.47 18.46 13.53
N GLY A 175 0.22 19.77 13.38
CA GLY A 175 -0.80 20.26 12.46
C GLY A 175 -0.54 19.91 10.98
N ALA A 176 0.73 19.86 10.54
CA ALA A 176 1.06 19.41 9.18
C ALA A 176 0.82 17.90 9.03
N LEU A 177 1.13 17.10 10.05
CA LEU A 177 0.85 15.67 10.08
C LEU A 177 -0.66 15.40 10.07
N GLU A 178 -1.46 16.12 10.86
CA GLU A 178 -2.92 16.01 10.87
C GLU A 178 -3.54 16.29 9.50
N MET A 179 -3.10 17.38 8.86
CA MET A 179 -3.55 17.73 7.50
C MET A 179 -3.17 16.67 6.48
N PHE A 180 -1.97 16.10 6.58
CA PHE A 180 -1.53 15.01 5.71
C PHE A 180 -2.41 13.76 5.89
N LEU A 181 -2.66 13.33 7.12
CA LEU A 181 -3.48 12.16 7.42
C LEU A 181 -4.94 12.34 6.97
N ALA A 182 -5.49 13.56 7.13
CA ALA A 182 -6.82 13.91 6.62
C ALA A 182 -6.86 13.82 5.08
N SER A 183 -5.83 14.35 4.41
CA SER A 183 -5.72 14.32 2.95
C SER A 183 -5.60 12.88 2.42
N ARG A 184 -4.80 12.04 3.10
CA ARG A 184 -4.67 10.62 2.77
C ARG A 184 -6.02 9.90 2.90
N LEU A 185 -6.74 10.10 4.00
CA LEU A 185 -8.09 9.55 4.18
C LEU A 185 -9.03 9.94 3.04
N TYR A 186 -9.00 11.23 2.66
CA TYR A 186 -9.81 11.75 1.58
C TYR A 186 -9.48 11.08 0.24
N MET A 187 -8.20 10.86 -0.07
CA MET A 187 -7.76 10.14 -1.26
C MET A 187 -8.26 8.69 -1.29
N TYR A 188 -8.24 8.01 -0.14
CA TYR A 188 -8.81 6.65 -0.06
C TYR A 188 -10.29 6.63 -0.41
N LEU A 189 -11.06 7.56 0.11
CA LEU A 189 -12.51 7.62 -0.13
C LEU A 189 -12.87 8.05 -1.56
N GLN A 190 -12.10 8.98 -2.14
CA GLN A 190 -12.46 9.59 -3.43
C GLN A 190 -11.81 8.92 -4.64
N VAL A 191 -10.62 8.31 -4.45
CA VAL A 191 -9.82 7.75 -5.55
C VAL A 191 -9.66 6.23 -5.41
N TYR A 192 -8.95 5.78 -4.37
CA TYR A 192 -8.55 4.37 -4.30
C TYR A 192 -9.72 3.41 -4.08
N HIS A 193 -10.74 3.83 -3.32
CA HIS A 193 -11.97 3.07 -3.15
C HIS A 193 -13.11 3.55 -4.07
N HIS A 194 -12.78 4.21 -5.18
CA HIS A 194 -13.82 4.66 -6.10
C HIS A 194 -14.57 3.49 -6.75
N ARG A 195 -15.89 3.61 -6.84
CA ARG A 195 -16.78 2.53 -7.35
C ARG A 195 -16.40 1.98 -8.73
N ALA A 196 -15.83 2.83 -9.60
CA ALA A 196 -15.38 2.35 -10.92
C ALA A 196 -14.18 1.41 -10.80
N GLY A 197 -13.18 1.74 -9.94
CA GLY A 197 -12.05 0.85 -9.67
C GLY A 197 -12.51 -0.49 -9.10
N ARG A 198 -13.40 -0.45 -8.07
CA ARG A 198 -13.93 -1.68 -7.47
C ARG A 198 -14.70 -2.57 -8.47
N ARG A 199 -15.38 -1.97 -9.44
CA ARG A 199 -16.03 -2.70 -10.53
C ARG A 199 -15.02 -3.42 -11.43
N PHE A 200 -13.86 -2.79 -11.70
CA PHE A 200 -12.76 -3.44 -12.42
C PHE A 200 -12.17 -4.58 -11.60
N ASP A 201 -11.90 -4.37 -10.32
CA ASP A 201 -11.37 -5.42 -9.43
C ASP A 201 -12.26 -6.65 -9.43
N LEU A 202 -13.57 -6.49 -9.29
CA LEU A 202 -14.54 -7.59 -9.34
C LEU A 202 -14.50 -8.35 -10.68
N SER A 203 -14.39 -7.62 -11.79
CA SER A 203 -14.35 -8.22 -13.12
C SER A 203 -13.02 -8.96 -13.37
N MET A 204 -11.91 -8.40 -12.91
CA MET A 204 -10.58 -9.03 -13.04
C MET A 204 -10.48 -10.27 -12.15
N ARG A 205 -11.03 -10.25 -10.93
CA ARG A 205 -10.98 -11.38 -9.98
C ARG A 205 -11.43 -12.70 -10.61
N GLU A 206 -12.40 -12.64 -11.51
CA GLU A 206 -12.95 -13.82 -12.17
C GLU A 206 -11.94 -14.57 -13.08
N ILE A 207 -10.95 -13.86 -13.60
CA ILE A 207 -10.03 -14.40 -14.63
C ILE A 207 -8.55 -14.30 -14.23
N PHE A 208 -8.23 -13.47 -13.24
CA PHE A 208 -6.86 -13.06 -12.96
C PHE A 208 -5.97 -14.22 -12.55
N ARG A 209 -6.43 -15.03 -11.59
CA ARG A 209 -5.67 -16.18 -11.12
C ARG A 209 -5.41 -17.20 -12.23
N GLU A 210 -6.43 -17.47 -13.06
CA GLU A 210 -6.26 -18.38 -14.23
C GLU A 210 -5.25 -17.82 -15.24
N THR A 211 -5.25 -16.50 -15.43
CA THR A 211 -4.30 -15.80 -16.31
C THR A 211 -2.87 -15.94 -15.80
N VAL A 212 -2.66 -15.68 -14.51
CA VAL A 212 -1.32 -15.75 -13.91
C VAL A 212 -0.75 -17.15 -13.91
N VAL A 213 -1.57 -18.19 -13.70
CA VAL A 213 -1.14 -19.60 -13.79
C VAL A 213 -0.62 -19.96 -15.19
N GLU A 214 -1.11 -19.30 -16.25
CA GLU A 214 -0.57 -19.49 -17.62
C GLU A 214 0.77 -18.76 -17.86
N LEU A 215 1.13 -17.80 -17.00
CA LEU A 215 2.32 -16.95 -17.16
C LEU A 215 3.43 -17.28 -16.15
N LEU A 216 3.07 -17.78 -14.99
CA LEU A 216 3.99 -18.07 -13.89
C LEU A 216 3.84 -19.53 -13.47
N PRO A 217 4.90 -20.35 -13.54
CA PRO A 217 4.81 -21.80 -13.35
C PRO A 217 4.54 -22.25 -11.91
N GLY A 218 4.67 -21.35 -10.92
CA GLY A 218 4.48 -21.71 -9.52
C GLY A 218 4.73 -20.56 -8.56
N ASN A 219 5.18 -20.91 -7.34
CA ASN A 219 5.48 -19.91 -6.32
C ASN A 219 6.58 -18.94 -6.80
N PRO A 220 6.36 -17.62 -6.76
CA PRO A 220 7.36 -16.61 -7.14
C PRO A 220 8.72 -16.76 -6.48
N LEU A 221 8.77 -17.27 -5.24
CA LEU A 221 10.04 -17.49 -4.52
C LEU A 221 10.92 -18.56 -5.18
N ASP A 222 10.31 -19.54 -5.87
CA ASP A 222 11.01 -20.60 -6.60
C ASP A 222 11.30 -20.19 -8.05
N HIS A 223 10.60 -19.17 -8.57
CA HIS A 223 10.61 -18.71 -9.96
C HIS A 223 10.93 -17.21 -10.07
N ALA A 224 11.89 -16.71 -9.28
CA ALA A 224 12.23 -15.30 -9.21
C ALA A 224 12.57 -14.67 -10.57
N GLY A 225 13.26 -15.43 -11.44
CA GLY A 225 13.64 -14.95 -12.78
C GLY A 225 12.44 -14.72 -13.69
N GLU A 226 11.44 -15.59 -13.65
CA GLU A 226 10.18 -15.43 -14.39
C GLU A 226 9.33 -14.34 -13.76
N TYR A 227 9.28 -14.28 -12.43
CA TYR A 227 8.52 -13.27 -11.70
C TYR A 227 8.99 -11.85 -11.98
N MET A 228 10.30 -11.59 -12.00
CA MET A 228 10.85 -10.27 -12.33
C MET A 228 10.51 -9.77 -13.73
N ARG A 229 10.11 -10.67 -14.65
CA ARG A 229 9.66 -10.32 -16.00
C ARG A 229 8.15 -10.11 -16.08
N LEU A 230 7.42 -10.52 -15.04
CA LEU A 230 5.96 -10.42 -14.99
C LEU A 230 5.55 -9.05 -14.45
N ASN A 231 4.99 -8.23 -15.30
CA ASN A 231 4.45 -6.90 -14.99
C ASN A 231 3.18 -6.66 -15.81
N ASP A 232 2.51 -5.52 -15.60
CA ASP A 232 1.26 -5.18 -16.32
C ASP A 232 1.43 -5.31 -17.84
N TRP A 233 2.52 -4.77 -18.38
CA TRP A 233 2.76 -4.77 -19.83
C TRP A 233 2.99 -6.17 -20.39
N SER A 234 3.79 -6.98 -19.70
CA SER A 234 4.05 -8.37 -20.13
C SER A 234 2.79 -9.23 -20.04
N LEU A 235 1.92 -8.99 -19.08
CA LEU A 235 0.63 -9.65 -18.96
C LEU A 235 -0.27 -9.27 -20.14
N PHE A 236 -0.43 -7.96 -20.41
CA PHE A 236 -1.25 -7.51 -21.55
C PHE A 236 -0.73 -8.01 -22.89
N ASP A 237 0.59 -8.00 -23.11
CA ASP A 237 1.20 -8.53 -24.33
C ASP A 237 0.94 -10.04 -24.50
N ALA A 238 1.04 -10.81 -23.42
CA ALA A 238 0.74 -12.23 -23.45
C ALA A 238 -0.74 -12.50 -23.78
N VAL A 239 -1.65 -11.79 -23.11
CA VAL A 239 -3.09 -11.91 -23.32
C VAL A 239 -3.47 -11.55 -24.76
N GLN A 240 -2.86 -10.49 -25.32
CA GLN A 240 -3.09 -10.12 -26.73
C GLN A 240 -2.64 -11.22 -27.70
N ARG A 241 -1.49 -11.87 -27.45
CA ARG A 241 -1.04 -13.00 -28.29
C ARG A 241 -1.97 -14.22 -28.19
N TRP A 242 -2.67 -14.41 -27.07
CA TRP A 242 -3.62 -15.51 -26.91
C TRP A 242 -4.89 -15.34 -27.76
N GLU A 243 -5.10 -14.17 -28.37
CA GLU A 243 -6.15 -13.99 -29.37
C GLU A 243 -5.95 -14.84 -30.63
N ASP A 244 -4.72 -15.27 -30.92
CA ASP A 244 -4.38 -16.14 -32.06
C ASP A 244 -4.47 -17.64 -31.73
N GLU A 245 -4.74 -18.00 -30.47
CA GLU A 245 -4.90 -19.37 -30.01
C GLU A 245 -6.18 -20.01 -30.59
N PRO A 246 -6.23 -21.37 -30.73
CA PRO A 246 -7.37 -22.06 -31.29
C PRO A 246 -8.68 -21.72 -30.55
N PRO A 247 -9.80 -21.57 -31.29
CA PRO A 247 -11.11 -21.36 -30.67
C PRO A 247 -11.44 -22.44 -29.63
N GLY A 248 -11.90 -22.03 -28.47
CA GLY A 248 -12.23 -22.92 -27.35
C GLY A 248 -11.05 -23.31 -26.46
N SER A 249 -9.82 -22.91 -26.75
CA SER A 249 -8.70 -23.09 -25.82
C SER A 249 -8.88 -22.20 -24.59
N LYS A 250 -8.25 -22.59 -23.47
CA LYS A 250 -8.28 -21.82 -22.23
C LYS A 250 -7.73 -20.41 -22.44
N ARG A 251 -6.59 -20.28 -23.13
CA ARG A 251 -5.94 -18.99 -23.39
C ARG A 251 -6.80 -18.08 -24.26
N ARG A 252 -7.42 -18.63 -25.33
CA ARG A 252 -8.35 -17.86 -26.17
C ARG A 252 -9.53 -17.32 -25.38
N ARG A 253 -10.15 -18.14 -24.52
CA ARG A 253 -11.22 -17.70 -23.63
C ARG A 253 -10.78 -16.58 -22.69
N LEU A 254 -9.59 -16.70 -22.08
CA LEU A 254 -9.04 -15.66 -21.21
C LEU A 254 -8.80 -14.36 -21.99
N ALA A 255 -8.23 -14.45 -23.20
CA ALA A 255 -8.03 -13.27 -24.06
C ALA A 255 -9.35 -12.54 -24.37
N GLU A 256 -10.40 -13.28 -24.71
CA GLU A 256 -11.73 -12.70 -24.98
C GLU A 256 -12.32 -12.00 -23.74
N GLN A 257 -12.13 -12.57 -22.54
CA GLN A 257 -12.56 -11.94 -21.30
C GLN A 257 -11.75 -10.68 -20.96
N TRP A 258 -10.42 -10.71 -21.15
CA TRP A 258 -9.57 -9.53 -21.00
C TRP A 258 -9.93 -8.43 -21.99
N ALA A 259 -10.21 -8.77 -23.25
CA ALA A 259 -10.62 -7.80 -24.27
C ALA A 259 -11.90 -7.05 -23.84
N ARG A 260 -12.87 -7.73 -23.22
CA ARG A 260 -14.06 -7.09 -22.64
C ARG A 260 -13.71 -6.12 -21.50
N ILE A 261 -12.83 -6.54 -20.58
CA ILE A 261 -12.38 -5.67 -19.47
C ILE A 261 -11.68 -4.43 -20.02
N ILE A 262 -10.77 -4.59 -20.98
CA ILE A 262 -10.05 -3.48 -21.63
C ILE A 262 -11.03 -2.54 -22.35
N ALA A 263 -12.05 -3.08 -23.00
CA ALA A 263 -13.12 -2.32 -23.66
C ALA A 263 -14.12 -1.70 -22.65
N ARG A 264 -13.94 -1.92 -21.34
CA ARG A 264 -14.86 -1.49 -20.25
C ARG A 264 -16.28 -2.10 -20.35
N ASP A 265 -16.40 -3.24 -21.07
CA ASP A 265 -17.60 -4.06 -21.05
C ASP A 265 -17.59 -4.97 -19.84
N LEU A 266 -17.87 -4.38 -18.66
CA LEU A 266 -17.78 -5.06 -17.38
C LEU A 266 -19.13 -5.67 -17.00
N PRO A 267 -19.15 -6.92 -16.52
CA PRO A 267 -20.41 -7.62 -16.21
C PRO A 267 -21.12 -7.08 -14.95
N TRP A 268 -20.42 -6.36 -14.07
CA TRP A 268 -20.93 -5.90 -12.81
C TRP A 268 -21.58 -4.53 -12.89
N TYR A 269 -22.76 -4.34 -12.31
CA TYR A 269 -23.51 -3.09 -12.21
C TYR A 269 -23.71 -2.72 -10.75
N LEU A 270 -23.45 -1.45 -10.41
CA LEU A 270 -23.67 -0.94 -9.06
C LEU A 270 -25.17 -0.81 -8.80
N ALA A 271 -25.70 -1.62 -7.88
CA ALA A 271 -27.10 -1.59 -7.46
C ALA A 271 -27.29 -0.65 -6.26
N TYR A 272 -26.37 -0.67 -5.28
CA TYR A 272 -26.51 0.12 -4.06
C TYR A 272 -25.14 0.62 -3.60
N GLU A 273 -25.10 1.85 -3.04
CA GLU A 273 -23.92 2.43 -2.40
C GLU A 273 -24.36 3.28 -1.19
N THR A 274 -23.68 3.10 -0.07
CA THR A 274 -23.89 3.91 1.12
C THR A 274 -22.61 4.08 1.93
N ILE A 275 -22.56 5.17 2.69
CA ILE A 275 -21.60 5.35 3.77
C ILE A 275 -22.38 5.12 5.06
N PRO A 276 -22.20 3.97 5.75
CA PRO A 276 -22.95 3.64 6.95
C PRO A 276 -22.63 4.61 8.07
N ARG A 277 -23.48 4.64 9.10
CA ARG A 277 -23.20 5.40 10.33
C ARG A 277 -21.93 4.87 10.98
N ARG A 278 -21.22 5.75 11.70
CA ARG A 278 -19.91 5.44 12.32
C ARG A 278 -19.94 4.27 13.31
N ASP A 279 -21.07 4.01 13.90
CA ASP A 279 -21.34 2.97 14.91
C ASP A 279 -22.03 1.74 14.33
N ALA A 280 -22.22 1.68 13.00
CA ALA A 280 -22.85 0.54 12.36
C ALA A 280 -21.96 -0.71 12.47
N ASP A 281 -22.51 -1.78 13.02
CA ASP A 281 -21.87 -3.09 12.98
C ASP A 281 -22.10 -3.71 11.60
N LEU A 282 -21.02 -3.84 10.84
CA LEU A 282 -21.02 -4.45 9.51
C LEU A 282 -20.47 -5.88 9.50
N GLY A 283 -20.22 -6.45 10.68
CA GLY A 283 -19.60 -7.79 10.78
C GLY A 283 -20.34 -8.88 10.03
N ASP A 284 -21.68 -8.81 9.99
CA ASP A 284 -22.55 -9.76 9.27
C ASP A 284 -23.30 -9.12 8.07
N ALA A 285 -22.96 -7.87 7.72
CA ALA A 285 -23.69 -7.12 6.70
C ALA A 285 -23.74 -7.84 5.34
N GLN A 286 -22.63 -8.46 4.94
CA GLN A 286 -22.56 -9.21 3.69
C GLN A 286 -23.58 -10.36 3.69
N GLU A 287 -23.64 -11.14 4.77
CA GLU A 287 -24.56 -12.27 4.89
C GLU A 287 -26.03 -11.80 4.92
N ARG A 288 -26.32 -10.74 5.69
CA ARG A 288 -27.67 -10.16 5.78
C ARG A 288 -28.16 -9.64 4.44
N ILE A 289 -27.29 -8.89 3.70
CA ILE A 289 -27.62 -8.39 2.36
C ILE A 289 -27.86 -9.56 1.41
N THR A 290 -26.98 -10.56 1.39
CA THR A 290 -27.11 -11.74 0.53
C THR A 290 -28.44 -12.46 0.78
N ARG A 291 -28.80 -12.66 2.05
CA ARG A 291 -30.07 -13.30 2.44
C ARG A 291 -31.29 -12.45 2.02
N ALA A 292 -31.24 -11.13 2.21
CA ALA A 292 -32.33 -10.23 1.83
C ALA A 292 -32.53 -10.21 0.31
N VAL A 293 -31.46 -10.20 -0.47
CA VAL A 293 -31.52 -10.25 -1.94
C VAL A 293 -32.09 -11.58 -2.41
N ALA A 294 -31.64 -12.71 -1.86
CA ALA A 294 -32.17 -14.03 -2.20
C ALA A 294 -33.67 -14.12 -1.93
N GLY A 295 -34.16 -13.50 -0.83
CA GLY A 295 -35.58 -13.47 -0.49
C GLY A 295 -36.47 -12.61 -1.40
N SER A 296 -35.93 -11.57 -2.03
CA SER A 296 -36.68 -10.58 -2.82
C SER A 296 -36.41 -10.63 -4.32
N ALA A 297 -35.22 -11.00 -4.73
CA ALA A 297 -34.77 -11.00 -6.12
C ALA A 297 -34.45 -12.41 -6.67
N GLY A 298 -34.61 -13.44 -5.84
CA GLY A 298 -34.34 -14.82 -6.22
C GLY A 298 -32.84 -15.13 -6.37
N ASP A 299 -32.49 -16.07 -7.22
CA ASP A 299 -31.11 -16.52 -7.48
C ASP A 299 -30.39 -15.53 -8.42
N VAL A 300 -30.07 -14.34 -7.88
CA VAL A 300 -29.33 -13.29 -8.58
C VAL A 300 -27.92 -13.23 -8.02
N ARG A 301 -26.94 -13.25 -8.90
CA ARG A 301 -25.53 -13.08 -8.51
C ARG A 301 -25.27 -11.66 -8.03
N ILE A 302 -24.77 -11.54 -6.81
CA ILE A 302 -24.36 -10.27 -6.21
C ILE A 302 -22.98 -10.37 -5.61
N GLU A 303 -22.29 -9.20 -5.54
CA GLU A 303 -21.07 -9.01 -4.76
C GLU A 303 -21.25 -7.83 -3.80
N VAL A 304 -20.96 -8.07 -2.53
CA VAL A 304 -20.97 -7.03 -1.50
C VAL A 304 -19.55 -6.58 -1.22
N ASP A 305 -19.25 -5.35 -1.59
CA ASP A 305 -17.95 -4.69 -1.41
C ASP A 305 -18.01 -3.76 -0.19
N ILE A 306 -17.24 -4.08 0.85
CA ILE A 306 -17.09 -3.25 2.04
C ILE A 306 -15.67 -2.69 2.05
N ALA A 307 -15.51 -1.50 1.51
CA ALA A 307 -14.23 -0.80 1.48
C ALA A 307 -14.03 0.01 2.77
N THR A 308 -12.92 -0.23 3.47
CA THR A 308 -12.60 0.47 4.72
C THR A 308 -11.37 1.36 4.54
N ALA A 309 -11.55 2.68 4.71
CA ALA A 309 -10.46 3.64 4.76
C ALA A 309 -10.15 3.99 6.22
N ARG A 310 -8.88 3.84 6.62
CA ARG A 310 -8.41 4.20 7.96
C ARG A 310 -7.56 5.46 7.91
N VAL A 311 -7.68 6.31 8.92
CA VAL A 311 -6.87 7.53 9.03
C VAL A 311 -5.39 7.19 9.18
N ALA A 312 -5.06 6.28 10.10
CA ALA A 312 -3.72 5.75 10.26
C ALA A 312 -3.48 4.58 9.28
N PRO A 313 -2.27 4.43 8.74
CA PRO A 313 -1.86 3.21 8.06
C PRO A 313 -2.10 2.03 8.99
N HIS A 314 -2.63 0.96 8.47
CA HIS A 314 -2.84 -0.25 9.26
C HIS A 314 -1.76 -1.25 8.93
N ASN A 315 -0.89 -1.49 9.89
CA ASN A 315 -0.21 -2.76 10.00
C ASN A 315 -0.77 -3.48 11.24
N PRO A 316 -1.48 -4.60 11.07
CA PRO A 316 -2.04 -5.36 12.20
C PRO A 316 -0.96 -5.99 13.09
N MET A 317 0.29 -6.07 12.63
CA MET A 317 1.40 -6.74 13.31
C MET A 317 2.28 -5.79 14.13
N THR A 318 2.12 -4.48 13.97
CA THR A 318 2.92 -3.48 14.70
C THR A 318 2.02 -2.49 15.43
N GLU A 319 2.49 -1.96 16.56
CA GLU A 319 1.91 -0.78 17.21
C GLU A 319 2.12 0.49 16.36
N SER A 320 2.22 0.33 15.02
CA SER A 320 2.66 1.32 14.05
C SER A 320 1.73 2.53 13.86
N GLY A 321 0.69 2.63 14.65
CA GLY A 321 -0.11 3.85 14.75
C GLY A 321 0.45 4.88 15.74
N MET A 322 1.65 4.67 16.30
CA MET A 322 2.26 5.56 17.28
C MET A 322 3.17 6.58 16.61
N VAL A 323 3.05 7.83 17.01
CA VAL A 323 3.96 8.93 16.67
C VAL A 323 4.63 9.41 17.92
N ASN A 324 5.95 9.47 17.93
CA ASN A 324 6.71 10.06 19.01
C ASN A 324 6.74 11.58 18.80
N ILE A 325 6.14 12.33 19.73
CA ILE A 325 6.05 13.79 19.66
C ILE A 325 6.92 14.39 20.76
N TYR A 326 7.85 15.25 20.36
CA TYR A 326 8.64 16.04 21.29
C TYR A 326 7.90 17.34 21.65
N ASP A 327 7.60 17.51 22.95
CA ASP A 327 7.07 18.77 23.49
C ASP A 327 8.23 19.66 23.96
N PRO A 328 8.46 20.81 23.31
CA PRO A 328 9.53 21.74 23.71
C PRO A 328 9.27 22.46 25.04
N LEU A 329 8.04 22.46 25.55
CA LEU A 329 7.70 23.11 26.84
C LEU A 329 8.13 22.24 28.00
N THR A 330 7.94 20.94 27.91
CA THR A 330 8.30 19.97 28.96
C THR A 330 9.68 19.36 28.75
N GLY A 331 10.19 19.38 27.50
CA GLY A 331 11.42 18.70 27.09
C GLY A 331 11.25 17.18 27.01
N THR A 332 10.03 16.67 27.01
CA THR A 332 9.73 15.23 26.99
C THR A 332 9.26 14.75 25.61
N VAL A 333 9.43 13.45 25.37
CA VAL A 333 8.84 12.76 24.21
C VAL A 333 7.58 12.04 24.68
N GLU A 334 6.47 12.35 24.05
CA GLU A 334 5.19 11.69 24.26
C GLU A 334 4.90 10.71 23.15
N HIS A 335 4.39 9.55 23.51
CA HIS A 335 3.92 8.54 22.57
C HIS A 335 2.42 8.77 22.29
N ALA A 336 2.11 9.46 21.22
CA ALA A 336 0.73 9.72 20.83
C ALA A 336 0.26 8.71 19.78
N ARG A 337 -0.94 8.17 19.95
CA ARG A 337 -1.58 7.43 18.87
C ARG A 337 -1.99 8.38 17.76
N THR A 338 -1.75 8.00 16.52
CA THR A 338 -2.18 8.80 15.34
C THR A 338 -3.68 9.09 15.40
N ALA A 339 -4.48 8.16 15.92
CA ALA A 339 -5.91 8.34 16.17
C ALA A 339 -6.23 9.48 17.16
N GLU A 340 -5.37 9.74 18.13
CA GLU A 340 -5.54 10.84 19.11
C GLU A 340 -5.27 12.19 18.45
N LEU A 341 -4.25 12.27 17.57
CA LEU A 341 -3.93 13.48 16.82
C LEU A 341 -5.08 13.90 15.91
N VAL A 342 -5.73 12.91 15.29
CA VAL A 342 -6.85 13.13 14.34
C VAL A 342 -8.19 12.72 14.94
N SER A 343 -8.35 12.80 16.26
CA SER A 343 -9.56 12.36 16.98
C SER A 343 -10.87 13.02 16.48
N ARG A 344 -10.76 14.16 15.83
CA ARG A 344 -11.89 14.86 15.20
C ARG A 344 -12.29 14.28 13.85
N LEU A 345 -11.41 13.49 13.23
CA LEU A 345 -11.70 12.80 11.97
C LEU A 345 -12.34 11.44 12.24
N PRO A 346 -13.17 10.95 11.32
CA PRO A 346 -13.69 9.60 11.40
C PRO A 346 -12.53 8.59 11.35
N GLN A 347 -12.35 7.79 12.40
CA GLN A 347 -11.24 6.83 12.51
C GLN A 347 -11.40 5.68 11.51
N HIS A 348 -12.64 5.26 11.27
CA HIS A 348 -13.00 4.26 10.29
C HIS A 348 -14.05 4.87 9.36
N ASN A 349 -13.77 4.80 8.08
CA ASN A 349 -14.70 5.21 7.05
C ASN A 349 -14.93 4.01 6.16
N GLN A 350 -16.16 3.54 6.16
CA GLN A 350 -16.57 2.39 5.38
C GLN A 350 -17.51 2.85 4.27
N VAL A 351 -17.34 2.24 3.11
CA VAL A 351 -18.28 2.39 1.99
C VAL A 351 -18.78 0.99 1.68
N VAL A 352 -20.08 0.80 1.77
CA VAL A 352 -20.72 -0.47 1.41
C VAL A 352 -21.35 -0.32 0.05
N ARG A 353 -21.01 -1.24 -0.86
CA ARG A 353 -21.55 -1.33 -2.20
C ARG A 353 -22.11 -2.72 -2.46
N VAL A 354 -23.15 -2.77 -3.24
CA VAL A 354 -23.70 -4.02 -3.74
C VAL A 354 -23.72 -3.95 -5.26
N PHE A 355 -23.03 -4.90 -5.87
CA PHE A 355 -23.01 -5.06 -7.33
C PHE A 355 -23.81 -6.29 -7.72
N THR A 356 -24.37 -6.28 -8.94
CA THR A 356 -25.04 -7.43 -9.56
C THR A 356 -24.61 -7.54 -11.02
N ASP A 357 -24.63 -8.75 -11.56
CA ASP A 357 -24.41 -9.01 -13.00
C ASP A 357 -25.69 -8.89 -13.83
N SER A 358 -26.84 -8.67 -13.17
CA SER A 358 -28.15 -8.57 -13.80
C SER A 358 -28.69 -7.13 -13.81
N PRO A 359 -28.58 -6.39 -14.91
CA PRO A 359 -29.09 -5.02 -15.00
C PRO A 359 -30.62 -4.93 -14.80
N GLN A 360 -31.38 -6.01 -15.08
CA GLN A 360 -32.81 -6.08 -14.90
C GLN A 360 -33.21 -6.10 -13.41
N MET A 361 -32.30 -6.61 -12.56
CA MET A 361 -32.56 -6.78 -11.12
C MET A 361 -32.02 -5.64 -10.25
N LEU A 362 -31.43 -4.60 -10.86
CA LEU A 362 -30.83 -3.48 -10.13
C LEU A 362 -31.76 -2.90 -9.05
N ARG A 363 -33.04 -2.67 -9.37
CA ARG A 363 -33.99 -2.11 -8.42
C ARG A 363 -34.31 -3.05 -7.26
N ALA A 364 -34.53 -4.33 -7.54
CA ALA A 364 -34.82 -5.32 -6.51
C ALA A 364 -33.65 -5.51 -5.57
N VAL A 365 -32.42 -5.58 -6.11
CA VAL A 365 -31.18 -5.66 -5.33
C VAL A 365 -30.96 -4.39 -4.50
N HIS A 366 -31.20 -3.20 -5.09
CA HIS A 366 -31.14 -1.93 -4.37
C HIS A 366 -32.07 -1.92 -3.15
N ASP A 367 -33.35 -2.23 -3.36
CA ASP A 367 -34.37 -2.14 -2.30
C ASP A 367 -34.08 -3.14 -1.17
N ALA A 368 -33.61 -4.35 -1.51
CA ALA A 368 -33.19 -5.35 -0.54
C ALA A 368 -31.98 -4.89 0.28
N ALA A 369 -30.92 -4.37 -0.37
CA ALA A 369 -29.74 -3.86 0.31
C ALA A 369 -30.06 -2.65 1.22
N ALA A 370 -30.89 -1.73 0.73
CA ALA A 370 -31.35 -0.56 1.48
C ALA A 370 -32.12 -0.96 2.75
N SER A 371 -32.97 -1.98 2.69
CA SER A 371 -33.74 -2.46 3.85
C SER A 371 -32.86 -3.00 4.98
N VAL A 372 -31.68 -3.54 4.66
CA VAL A 372 -30.73 -4.09 5.63
C VAL A 372 -29.85 -3.00 6.26
N LEU A 373 -29.46 -1.98 5.47
CA LEU A 373 -28.44 -1.00 5.87
C LEU A 373 -29.03 0.31 6.40
N GLN A 374 -30.36 0.53 6.23
CA GLN A 374 -31.06 1.69 6.78
C GLN A 374 -31.82 1.37 8.07
N SER A 375 -31.96 0.09 8.41
CA SER A 375 -32.48 -0.40 9.69
C SER A 375 -31.41 -0.31 10.79
#